data_b2ccadf8135b05959ec285b0a838bbb7
#
_entry.id   b2ccadf8135b05959ec285b0a838bbb7
#
_cell.length_a   1.000
_cell.length_b   1.000
_cell.length_c   1.000
_cell.angle_alpha   90.00
_cell.angle_beta   90.00
_cell.angle_gamma   90.00
#
_symmetry.space_group_name_H-M   'P 1'
#
loop_
_entity.id
_entity.type
_entity.pdbx_description
1 polymer ?
#
loop_
_entity_poly.entity_id
_entity_poly.type
_entity_poly.pdbx_seq_one_letter_code
_entity_poly.pdbx_strand_id
1 'polypeptide(L)'
;MNMRRLPFIGFIASLLCMWSCSEEMVGPSIDGIAIDTFNIVPTGNAKTIDADFAQGDSIHFMGSWEFETKWIITVKGQTSGATKTLKGTGKSVDETVAWDGSSDLIFFRDGETCEATLSFEYYNDSLVAENFVNVVSTKPIEGIVLGDYDEIDAEGWGSTSRVVEDGVELPATQKRTFADEGILVPQGDNYLQISGYEDGGKYYLSGNILTISEAPLKIDTKNIGSNYINFFLYGYPEYYSNSTIYVMFSDKNGNKIGFNDRIKITEPGWHGISLSFSKLKETENETGIPFDYSNITEAGYSLFSVDGTECAAKAAVDYFIVTTGKPLFNVYN
;
A
#
# COMPACT_ATOMS: atom_id res chain seq x y z
N MET A 1 -34.44 -73.90 -37.31
CA MET A 1 -33.92 -72.95 -36.31
C MET A 1 -33.35 -71.72 -37.04
N ASN A 2 -34.21 -70.70 -37.19
CA ASN A 2 -33.94 -69.52 -38.07
C ASN A 2 -33.27 -68.39 -37.26
N MET A 3 -32.02 -68.08 -37.58
CA MET A 3 -31.35 -66.90 -37.15
C MET A 3 -31.69 -65.70 -38.03
N ARG A 4 -32.47 -64.77 -37.50
CA ARG A 4 -32.77 -63.52 -38.13
C ARG A 4 -31.56 -62.60 -38.07
N ARG A 5 -31.04 -62.16 -39.22
CA ARG A 5 -30.04 -61.08 -39.35
C ARG A 5 -30.75 -59.72 -39.13
N LEU A 6 -30.36 -58.93 -38.17
CA LEU A 6 -30.72 -57.51 -38.03
C LEU A 6 -29.71 -56.66 -38.82
N PRO A 7 -30.13 -55.61 -39.48
CA PRO A 7 -29.26 -54.81 -40.36
C PRO A 7 -28.42 -53.80 -39.59
N PHE A 8 -27.14 -53.80 -39.91
CA PHE A 8 -26.07 -52.99 -39.34
C PHE A 8 -25.97 -51.59 -40.06
N ILE A 9 -27.13 -50.98 -40.38
CA ILE A 9 -27.16 -49.73 -41.19
C ILE A 9 -27.46 -48.48 -40.37
N GLY A 10 -27.82 -48.64 -39.06
CA GLY A 10 -28.21 -47.52 -38.22
C GLY A 10 -27.07 -46.76 -37.51
N PHE A 11 -25.81 -47.23 -37.56
CA PHE A 11 -24.73 -46.69 -36.69
C PHE A 11 -23.75 -45.75 -37.40
N ILE A 12 -23.83 -45.59 -38.75
CA ILE A 12 -22.92 -44.73 -39.50
C ILE A 12 -23.46 -43.30 -39.66
N ALA A 13 -24.76 -43.10 -39.51
CA ALA A 13 -25.37 -41.76 -39.65
C ALA A 13 -25.24 -40.84 -38.44
N SER A 14 -24.91 -41.36 -37.24
CA SER A 14 -24.74 -40.53 -36.03
C SER A 14 -23.29 -40.09 -35.76
N LEU A 15 -22.30 -40.55 -36.57
CA LEU A 15 -20.90 -40.12 -36.40
C LEU A 15 -20.51 -38.91 -37.26
N LEU A 16 -21.38 -38.48 -38.18
CA LEU A 16 -21.12 -37.36 -39.09
C LEU A 16 -21.64 -35.98 -38.59
N CYS A 17 -22.34 -35.94 -37.45
CA CYS A 17 -22.85 -34.68 -36.86
C CYS A 17 -21.99 -34.10 -35.73
N MET A 18 -20.81 -34.69 -35.46
CA MET A 18 -19.90 -34.17 -34.42
C MET A 18 -18.70 -33.39 -34.95
N TRP A 19 -18.66 -33.11 -36.24
CA TRP A 19 -17.79 -32.11 -36.81
C TRP A 19 -18.58 -30.82 -37.09
N SER A 20 -19.32 -30.36 -36.06
CA SER A 20 -19.78 -29.00 -36.02
C SER A 20 -18.62 -28.13 -35.52
N CYS A 21 -18.03 -27.43 -36.44
CA CYS A 21 -17.27 -26.20 -36.25
C CYS A 21 -17.13 -25.75 -34.80
N SER A 22 -16.01 -26.02 -34.18
CA SER A 22 -15.40 -25.04 -33.32
C SER A 22 -14.74 -23.98 -34.25
N GLU A 23 -15.52 -23.17 -34.91
CA GLU A 23 -15.03 -21.83 -35.18
C GLU A 23 -14.82 -21.23 -33.78
N GLU A 24 -13.58 -21.24 -33.32
CA GLU A 24 -13.14 -20.23 -32.42
C GLU A 24 -13.66 -18.94 -33.05
N MET A 25 -14.62 -18.29 -32.39
CA MET A 25 -14.91 -16.89 -32.67
C MET A 25 -13.64 -16.15 -32.26
N VAL A 26 -12.68 -16.12 -33.18
CA VAL A 26 -11.65 -15.11 -33.21
C VAL A 26 -12.45 -13.82 -33.36
N GLY A 27 -12.77 -13.16 -32.25
CA GLY A 27 -13.24 -11.80 -32.31
C GLY A 27 -12.28 -11.02 -33.20
N PRO A 28 -12.69 -9.93 -33.80
CA PRO A 28 -11.78 -9.11 -34.57
C PRO A 28 -10.55 -8.92 -33.72
N SER A 29 -9.37 -9.28 -34.23
CA SER A 29 -8.11 -8.94 -33.61
C SER A 29 -8.24 -7.45 -33.35
N ILE A 30 -8.21 -7.04 -32.08
CA ILE A 30 -8.17 -5.62 -31.76
C ILE A 30 -6.77 -5.23 -32.21
N ASP A 31 -6.66 -4.75 -33.46
CA ASP A 31 -5.45 -4.12 -33.94
C ASP A 31 -5.11 -3.01 -32.93
N GLY A 32 -3.82 -2.81 -32.68
CA GLY A 32 -3.38 -1.84 -31.68
C GLY A 32 -3.99 -0.46 -31.92
N ILE A 33 -4.00 0.37 -30.91
CA ILE A 33 -4.43 1.76 -31.03
C ILE A 33 -3.25 2.63 -31.45
N ALA A 34 -3.41 3.38 -32.55
CA ALA A 34 -2.39 4.35 -32.95
C ALA A 34 -2.38 5.53 -31.99
N ILE A 35 -1.26 5.73 -31.32
CA ILE A 35 -1.02 6.86 -30.43
C ILE A 35 -0.28 7.95 -31.23
N ASP A 36 -0.92 9.09 -31.41
CA ASP A 36 -0.34 10.21 -32.18
C ASP A 36 0.72 10.95 -31.37
N THR A 37 0.39 11.27 -30.11
CA THR A 37 1.28 11.99 -29.20
C THR A 37 0.99 11.65 -27.75
N PHE A 38 2.03 11.73 -26.91
CA PHE A 38 1.89 11.80 -25.47
C PHE A 38 3.09 12.56 -24.88
N ASN A 39 2.81 13.65 -24.17
CA ASN A 39 3.84 14.55 -23.64
C ASN A 39 3.44 15.08 -22.25
N ILE A 40 4.46 15.44 -21.48
CA ILE A 40 4.33 16.23 -20.26
C ILE A 40 4.43 17.71 -20.64
N VAL A 41 3.56 18.55 -20.09
CA VAL A 41 3.51 19.99 -20.35
C VAL A 41 4.22 20.76 -19.20
N PRO A 42 5.01 21.79 -19.50
CA PRO A 42 5.21 22.45 -20.79
C PRO A 42 6.10 21.64 -21.75
N THR A 43 5.62 21.51 -22.98
CA THR A 43 6.41 20.92 -24.07
C THR A 43 7.48 21.91 -24.51
N GLY A 44 8.67 21.75 -24.04
CA GLY A 44 9.86 22.47 -24.49
C GLY A 44 10.95 21.50 -24.90
N ASN A 45 12.11 22.00 -25.34
CA ASN A 45 13.27 21.15 -25.62
C ASN A 45 13.94 20.59 -24.34
N ALA A 46 13.39 20.87 -23.16
CA ALA A 46 13.87 20.34 -21.89
C ALA A 46 13.48 18.87 -21.77
N LYS A 47 14.48 17.99 -21.61
CA LYS A 47 14.25 16.57 -21.36
C LYS A 47 13.70 16.30 -19.96
N THR A 48 13.91 17.23 -19.04
CA THR A 48 13.48 17.12 -17.64
C THR A 48 12.73 18.38 -17.23
N ILE A 49 11.61 18.23 -16.57
CA ILE A 49 10.77 19.28 -16.03
C ILE A 49 10.87 19.19 -14.51
N ASP A 50 11.36 20.25 -13.88
CA ASP A 50 11.41 20.35 -12.42
C ASP A 50 10.02 20.65 -11.87
N ALA A 51 9.64 19.95 -10.78
CA ALA A 51 8.39 20.14 -10.06
C ALA A 51 8.64 20.25 -8.57
N ASP A 52 8.26 21.38 -7.98
CA ASP A 52 8.28 21.61 -6.54
C ASP A 52 6.86 21.47 -5.98
N PHE A 53 6.49 20.23 -5.64
CA PHE A 53 5.16 19.93 -5.12
C PHE A 53 4.90 20.51 -3.73
N ALA A 54 5.95 20.81 -2.97
CA ALA A 54 5.81 21.51 -1.69
C ALA A 54 5.36 22.97 -1.88
N GLN A 55 5.64 23.58 -3.03
CA GLN A 55 5.17 24.92 -3.40
C GLN A 55 3.84 24.89 -4.17
N GLY A 56 3.29 23.70 -4.41
CA GLY A 56 2.00 23.51 -5.07
C GLY A 56 2.08 23.38 -6.59
N ASP A 57 3.24 23.05 -7.14
CA ASP A 57 3.38 22.75 -8.57
C ASP A 57 2.48 21.57 -8.96
N SER A 58 2.12 21.54 -10.23
CA SER A 58 1.39 20.46 -10.86
C SER A 58 1.96 20.16 -12.23
N ILE A 59 2.05 18.88 -12.54
CA ILE A 59 2.49 18.37 -13.84
C ILE A 59 1.27 18.05 -14.68
N HIS A 60 1.19 18.62 -15.87
CA HIS A 60 0.07 18.43 -16.78
C HIS A 60 0.46 17.52 -17.94
N PHE A 61 -0.53 16.83 -18.50
CA PHE A 61 -0.34 15.88 -19.59
C PHE A 61 -1.16 16.25 -20.80
N MET A 62 -0.60 15.98 -21.98
CA MET A 62 -1.29 16.11 -23.28
C MET A 62 -1.03 14.86 -24.10
N GLY A 63 -2.07 14.38 -24.77
CA GLY A 63 -1.95 13.25 -25.66
C GLY A 63 -3.17 13.08 -26.56
N SER A 64 -2.98 12.40 -27.71
CA SER A 64 -4.06 12.06 -28.60
C SER A 64 -3.85 10.69 -29.25
N TRP A 65 -4.95 10.04 -29.61
CA TRP A 65 -4.97 8.71 -30.24
C TRP A 65 -6.22 8.51 -31.09
N GLU A 66 -6.24 7.44 -31.84
CA GLU A 66 -7.19 7.24 -32.92
C GLU A 66 -8.65 7.08 -32.47
N PHE A 67 -8.91 6.31 -31.41
CA PHE A 67 -10.27 5.94 -31.00
C PHE A 67 -10.60 6.40 -29.59
N GLU A 68 -11.87 6.61 -29.30
CA GLU A 68 -12.36 6.82 -27.95
C GLU A 68 -12.20 5.53 -27.13
N THR A 69 -11.46 5.61 -26.05
CA THR A 69 -11.19 4.49 -25.15
C THR A 69 -10.90 4.96 -23.73
N LYS A 70 -10.86 4.03 -22.79
CA LYS A 70 -10.36 4.29 -21.44
C LYS A 70 -8.84 4.32 -21.45
N TRP A 71 -8.30 5.43 -21.00
CA TRP A 71 -6.87 5.65 -20.93
C TRP A 71 -6.39 5.64 -19.46
N ILE A 72 -5.12 5.32 -19.30
CA ILE A 72 -4.41 5.25 -18.03
C ILE A 72 -3.08 5.94 -18.21
N ILE A 73 -2.80 6.97 -17.39
CA ILE A 73 -1.46 7.55 -17.27
C ILE A 73 -0.88 7.06 -15.97
N THR A 74 0.28 6.42 -16.03
CA THR A 74 1.04 5.99 -14.85
C THR A 74 2.31 6.82 -14.76
N VAL A 75 2.45 7.61 -13.69
CA VAL A 75 3.71 8.26 -13.32
C VAL A 75 4.43 7.34 -12.37
N LYS A 76 5.72 7.06 -12.62
CA LYS A 76 6.53 6.15 -11.81
C LYS A 76 7.86 6.78 -11.42
N GLY A 77 8.14 6.82 -10.11
CA GLY A 77 9.43 7.18 -9.55
C GLY A 77 10.48 6.11 -9.83
N GLN A 78 11.64 6.52 -10.32
CA GLN A 78 12.71 5.58 -10.69
C GLN A 78 13.48 5.05 -9.47
N THR A 79 13.49 5.79 -8.37
CA THR A 79 14.20 5.41 -7.14
C THR A 79 13.27 4.77 -6.12
N SER A 80 12.15 5.42 -5.82
CA SER A 80 11.17 4.95 -4.84
C SER A 80 10.34 3.78 -5.35
N GLY A 81 10.13 3.69 -6.68
CA GLY A 81 9.12 2.81 -7.26
C GLY A 81 7.68 3.29 -7.00
N ALA A 82 7.51 4.49 -6.43
CA ALA A 82 6.21 5.12 -6.24
C ALA A 82 5.45 5.25 -7.55
N THR A 83 4.14 5.15 -7.48
CA THR A 83 3.28 5.30 -8.66
C THR A 83 2.15 6.28 -8.39
N LYS A 84 1.75 6.98 -9.46
CA LYS A 84 0.48 7.68 -9.53
C LYS A 84 -0.26 7.28 -10.78
N THR A 85 -1.49 6.84 -10.60
CA THR A 85 -2.37 6.44 -11.69
C THR A 85 -3.46 7.48 -11.89
N LEU A 86 -3.54 8.04 -13.10
CA LEU A 86 -4.61 8.89 -13.56
C LEU A 86 -5.40 8.15 -14.62
N LYS A 87 -6.71 8.27 -14.62
CA LYS A 87 -7.60 7.51 -15.52
C LYS A 87 -8.69 8.41 -16.09
N GLY A 88 -9.10 8.10 -17.31
CA GLY A 88 -10.21 8.77 -17.95
C GLY A 88 -10.70 8.04 -19.19
N THR A 89 -11.58 8.71 -19.95
CA THR A 89 -12.14 8.19 -21.19
C THR A 89 -12.13 9.29 -22.24
N GLY A 90 -11.80 8.95 -23.47
CA GLY A 90 -11.75 9.91 -24.58
C GLY A 90 -10.79 9.47 -25.67
N LYS A 91 -10.55 10.40 -26.61
CA LYS A 91 -9.54 10.30 -27.69
C LYS A 91 -8.31 11.11 -27.41
N SER A 92 -8.28 11.83 -26.29
CA SER A 92 -7.21 12.73 -25.92
C SER A 92 -7.17 12.96 -24.43
N VAL A 93 -6.02 13.41 -23.97
CA VAL A 93 -5.79 14.01 -22.67
C VAL A 93 -5.37 15.45 -22.94
N ASP A 94 -5.98 16.38 -22.25
CA ASP A 94 -5.62 17.80 -22.30
C ASP A 94 -4.98 18.25 -20.99
N GLU A 95 -4.49 19.48 -20.95
CA GLU A 95 -3.78 20.06 -19.79
C GLU A 95 -4.63 20.18 -18.50
N THR A 96 -5.90 19.79 -18.51
CA THR A 96 -6.71 19.72 -17.30
C THR A 96 -6.40 18.47 -16.46
N VAL A 97 -5.79 17.47 -17.10
CA VAL A 97 -5.30 16.27 -16.41
C VAL A 97 -3.94 16.57 -15.81
N ALA A 98 -3.87 16.57 -14.49
CA ALA A 98 -2.68 16.99 -13.76
C ALA A 98 -2.32 16.00 -12.64
N TRP A 99 -1.01 15.92 -12.38
CA TRP A 99 -0.44 15.26 -11.22
C TRP A 99 0.11 16.30 -10.25
N ASP A 100 -0.34 16.24 -9.01
CA ASP A 100 -0.04 17.19 -7.93
C ASP A 100 1.02 16.65 -6.93
N GLY A 101 1.83 15.69 -7.34
CA GLY A 101 2.84 15.04 -6.48
C GLY A 101 2.28 13.95 -5.57
N SER A 102 0.96 13.72 -5.53
CA SER A 102 0.38 12.62 -4.74
C SER A 102 0.72 11.27 -5.36
N SER A 103 0.82 10.23 -4.54
CA SER A 103 1.04 8.84 -4.94
C SER A 103 -0.20 7.97 -4.69
N ASP A 104 -0.19 6.77 -5.26
CA ASP A 104 -1.24 5.77 -5.01
C ASP A 104 -1.01 5.04 -3.67
N LEU A 105 0.25 4.75 -3.33
CA LEU A 105 0.64 4.09 -2.08
C LEU A 105 2.01 4.59 -1.61
N ILE A 106 3.10 4.04 -2.14
CA ILE A 106 4.47 4.42 -1.81
C ILE A 106 4.71 5.88 -2.19
N PHE A 107 5.40 6.64 -1.34
CA PHE A 107 5.62 8.06 -1.59
C PHE A 107 6.79 8.30 -2.55
N PHE A 108 6.62 9.32 -3.40
CA PHE A 108 7.72 9.84 -4.20
C PHE A 108 8.80 10.45 -3.29
N ARG A 109 10.02 10.60 -3.82
CA ARG A 109 11.17 11.14 -3.08
C ARG A 109 11.65 12.45 -3.66
N ASP A 110 12.20 13.28 -2.79
CA ASP A 110 12.91 14.50 -3.22
C ASP A 110 14.11 14.13 -4.09
N GLY A 111 14.27 14.85 -5.18
CA GLY A 111 15.36 14.65 -6.13
C GLY A 111 15.21 13.46 -7.07
N GLU A 112 14.13 12.68 -7.00
CA GLU A 112 13.96 11.57 -7.93
C GLU A 112 13.42 11.98 -9.29
N THR A 113 13.78 11.19 -10.30
CA THR A 113 13.23 11.31 -11.66
C THR A 113 12.02 10.40 -11.81
N CYS A 114 10.95 10.94 -12.39
CA CYS A 114 9.72 10.19 -12.67
C CYS A 114 9.49 10.10 -14.18
N GLU A 115 9.01 8.93 -14.61
CA GLU A 115 8.59 8.65 -15.97
C GLU A 115 7.06 8.58 -16.04
N ALA A 116 6.48 9.10 -17.11
CA ALA A 116 5.05 8.98 -17.37
C ALA A 116 4.78 8.08 -18.58
N THR A 117 3.87 7.14 -18.43
CA THR A 117 3.45 6.19 -19.47
C THR A 117 1.95 6.30 -19.69
N LEU A 118 1.54 6.51 -20.94
CA LEU A 118 0.16 6.37 -21.39
C LEU A 118 -0.09 4.93 -21.81
N SER A 119 -1.19 4.36 -21.37
CA SER A 119 -1.67 3.02 -21.74
C SER A 119 -3.20 2.99 -21.80
N PHE A 120 -3.79 1.87 -22.21
CA PHE A 120 -5.23 1.74 -22.38
C PHE A 120 -5.76 0.45 -21.75
N GLU A 121 -7.01 0.50 -21.25
CA GLU A 121 -7.62 -0.66 -20.56
C GLU A 121 -7.80 -1.87 -21.47
N TYR A 122 -8.06 -1.64 -22.76
CA TYR A 122 -8.43 -2.71 -23.72
C TYR A 122 -7.40 -2.95 -24.82
N TYR A 123 -6.27 -2.24 -24.80
CA TYR A 123 -5.22 -2.35 -25.80
C TYR A 123 -3.88 -2.54 -25.09
N ASN A 124 -2.98 -3.27 -25.74
CA ASN A 124 -1.64 -3.52 -25.19
C ASN A 124 -0.64 -2.41 -25.53
N ASP A 125 -1.04 -1.45 -26.34
CA ASP A 125 -0.17 -0.35 -26.74
C ASP A 125 0.03 0.62 -25.59
N SER A 126 1.22 1.14 -25.50
CA SER A 126 1.60 2.17 -24.55
C SER A 126 2.65 3.10 -25.16
N LEU A 127 2.70 4.32 -24.67
CA LEU A 127 3.69 5.31 -25.05
C LEU A 127 4.27 5.98 -23.82
N VAL A 128 5.58 5.96 -23.70
CA VAL A 128 6.32 6.68 -22.67
C VAL A 128 6.54 8.12 -23.16
N ALA A 129 6.30 9.09 -22.29
CA ALA A 129 6.61 10.48 -22.60
C ALA A 129 8.12 10.66 -22.85
N GLU A 130 8.46 11.53 -23.82
CA GLU A 130 9.87 11.78 -24.18
C GLU A 130 10.64 12.54 -23.09
N ASN A 131 9.94 13.26 -22.24
CA ASN A 131 10.50 14.04 -21.14
C ASN A 131 10.13 13.42 -19.79
N PHE A 132 10.95 13.73 -18.78
CA PHE A 132 10.82 13.23 -17.42
C PHE A 132 10.44 14.36 -16.46
N VAL A 133 9.93 14.01 -15.29
CA VAL A 133 9.75 14.95 -14.18
C VAL A 133 10.85 14.70 -13.16
N ASN A 134 11.52 15.78 -12.74
CA ASN A 134 12.39 15.78 -11.57
C ASN A 134 11.60 16.34 -10.38
N VAL A 135 11.38 15.53 -9.37
CA VAL A 135 10.71 15.94 -8.13
C VAL A 135 11.70 16.76 -7.30
N VAL A 136 11.62 18.08 -7.35
CA VAL A 136 12.49 18.97 -6.55
C VAL A 136 12.18 18.79 -5.07
N SER A 137 10.89 18.80 -4.72
CA SER A 137 10.40 18.49 -3.38
C SER A 137 9.02 17.82 -3.48
N THR A 138 8.78 16.90 -2.59
CA THR A 138 7.54 16.14 -2.51
C THR A 138 6.41 16.95 -1.87
N LYS A 139 5.18 16.53 -2.13
CA LYS A 139 4.00 17.11 -1.48
C LYS A 139 4.03 16.83 0.02
N PRO A 140 3.99 17.86 0.88
CA PRO A 140 4.01 17.67 2.32
C PRO A 140 2.73 16.95 2.80
N ILE A 141 2.91 16.04 3.75
CA ILE A 141 1.81 15.38 4.43
C ILE A 141 1.58 16.11 5.74
N GLU A 142 0.40 16.72 5.88
CA GLU A 142 0.03 17.41 7.10
C GLU A 142 -0.30 16.40 8.21
N GLY A 143 0.38 16.47 9.34
CA GLY A 143 0.16 15.58 10.47
C GLY A 143 1.28 15.62 11.49
N ILE A 144 1.17 14.76 12.49
CA ILE A 144 2.19 14.56 13.52
C ILE A 144 2.82 13.20 13.28
N VAL A 145 4.07 13.19 12.79
CA VAL A 145 4.84 11.96 12.60
C VAL A 145 5.21 11.41 13.98
N LEU A 146 4.87 10.15 14.19
CA LEU A 146 5.19 9.42 15.42
C LEU A 146 6.43 8.53 15.25
N GLY A 147 6.67 8.05 14.05
CA GLY A 147 7.84 7.25 13.72
C GLY A 147 7.97 7.05 12.21
N ASP A 148 9.12 7.39 11.67
CA ASP A 148 9.47 7.20 10.26
C ASP A 148 10.66 6.24 10.06
N TYR A 149 11.28 5.81 11.15
CA TYR A 149 12.39 4.86 11.19
C TYR A 149 13.67 5.28 10.45
N ASP A 150 13.71 6.45 9.83
CA ASP A 150 14.90 6.98 9.18
C ASP A 150 15.83 7.67 10.18
N GLU A 151 15.29 8.57 11.00
CA GLU A 151 16.06 9.44 11.89
C GLU A 151 16.10 8.94 13.35
N ILE A 152 15.17 8.07 13.73
CA ILE A 152 15.05 7.63 15.12
C ILE A 152 16.03 6.49 15.40
N ASP A 153 16.99 6.72 16.29
CA ASP A 153 17.84 5.66 16.84
C ASP A 153 17.02 4.59 17.55
N ALA A 154 17.42 3.34 17.39
CA ALA A 154 16.71 2.15 17.87
C ALA A 154 16.41 2.09 19.37
N GLU A 155 16.91 3.01 20.18
CA GLU A 155 16.75 3.00 21.64
C GLU A 155 15.35 3.42 22.11
N GLY A 156 14.57 4.14 21.28
CA GLY A 156 13.23 4.64 21.63
C GLY A 156 12.06 3.90 21.00
N TRP A 157 12.29 3.02 20.04
CA TRP A 157 11.25 2.33 19.29
C TRP A 157 11.57 0.84 19.08
N GLY A 158 10.57 0.06 18.67
CA GLY A 158 10.70 -1.37 18.48
C GLY A 158 10.63 -2.17 19.78
N SER A 159 11.28 -3.30 19.83
CA SER A 159 11.29 -4.22 20.96
C SER A 159 12.70 -4.73 21.24
N THR A 160 13.02 -4.94 22.51
CA THR A 160 14.26 -5.59 22.95
C THR A 160 14.20 -7.11 22.91
N SER A 161 13.04 -7.68 22.58
CA SER A 161 12.85 -9.14 22.47
C SER A 161 13.72 -9.75 21.38
N ARG A 162 13.94 -11.07 21.51
CA ARG A 162 14.68 -11.89 20.55
C ARG A 162 13.75 -12.95 19.97
N VAL A 163 14.02 -13.34 18.74
CA VAL A 163 13.36 -14.47 18.05
C VAL A 163 14.43 -15.44 17.56
N VAL A 164 14.06 -16.70 17.37
CA VAL A 164 14.94 -17.70 16.78
C VAL A 164 14.40 -18.04 15.40
N GLU A 165 15.17 -17.75 14.36
CA GLU A 165 14.89 -18.09 12.97
C GLU A 165 16.01 -19.02 12.47
N ASP A 166 15.66 -20.21 11.98
CA ASP A 166 16.61 -21.22 11.49
C ASP A 166 17.74 -21.58 12.49
N GLY A 167 17.44 -21.54 13.78
CA GLY A 167 18.42 -21.82 14.85
C GLY A 167 19.33 -20.64 15.18
N VAL A 168 19.11 -19.46 14.61
CA VAL A 168 19.85 -18.23 14.89
C VAL A 168 19.00 -17.28 15.72
N GLU A 169 19.55 -16.78 16.82
CA GLU A 169 18.89 -15.77 17.65
C GLU A 169 19.06 -14.38 17.02
N LEU A 170 17.93 -13.76 16.64
CA LEU A 170 17.86 -12.44 16.01
C LEU A 170 17.06 -11.45 16.86
N PRO A 171 17.30 -10.12 16.72
CA PRO A 171 16.38 -9.12 17.28
C PRO A 171 14.97 -9.29 16.70
N ALA A 172 13.95 -9.23 17.54
CA ALA A 172 12.56 -9.31 17.10
C ALA A 172 12.14 -8.11 16.26
N THR A 173 12.81 -6.98 16.41
CA THR A 173 12.64 -5.78 15.58
C THR A 173 13.96 -5.44 14.90
N GLN A 174 13.91 -5.19 13.60
CA GLN A 174 15.08 -4.90 12.80
C GLN A 174 14.79 -3.77 11.81
N LYS A 175 15.60 -2.74 11.85
CA LYS A 175 15.63 -1.70 10.81
C LYS A 175 16.12 -2.31 9.50
N ARG A 176 15.42 -2.10 8.42
CA ARG A 176 15.69 -2.66 7.10
C ARG A 176 15.66 -1.58 6.03
N THR A 177 16.46 -1.81 5.00
CA THR A 177 16.52 -1.01 3.78
C THR A 177 16.10 -1.83 2.57
N PHE A 178 15.93 -1.19 1.42
CA PHE A 178 15.73 -1.91 0.16
C PHE A 178 16.86 -2.91 -0.14
N ALA A 179 18.10 -2.56 0.21
CA ALA A 179 19.26 -3.42 -0.07
C ALA A 179 19.25 -4.74 0.75
N ASP A 180 18.59 -4.75 1.90
CA ASP A 180 18.53 -5.93 2.76
C ASP A 180 17.62 -7.04 2.22
N GLU A 181 16.45 -6.66 1.70
CA GLU A 181 15.39 -7.63 1.33
C GLU A 181 14.82 -7.40 -0.08
N GLY A 182 15.20 -6.34 -0.80
CA GLY A 182 14.62 -5.99 -2.10
C GLY A 182 13.18 -5.47 -2.00
N ILE A 183 12.73 -5.12 -0.80
CA ILE A 183 11.41 -4.55 -0.54
C ILE A 183 11.49 -3.04 -0.69
N LEU A 184 10.66 -2.46 -1.57
CA LEU A 184 10.57 -1.01 -1.71
C LEU A 184 10.16 -0.38 -0.38
N VAL A 185 10.85 0.69 0.02
CA VAL A 185 10.56 1.41 1.26
C VAL A 185 9.47 2.45 0.97
N PRO A 186 8.35 2.46 1.70
CA PRO A 186 7.23 3.36 1.41
C PRO A 186 7.53 4.83 1.63
N GLN A 187 8.34 5.15 2.67
CA GLN A 187 8.76 6.50 3.00
C GLN A 187 10.23 6.46 3.42
N GLY A 188 11.03 7.45 3.04
CA GLY A 188 12.44 7.51 3.40
C GLY A 188 13.27 6.32 2.90
N ASP A 189 14.26 5.92 3.68
CA ASP A 189 15.23 4.88 3.31
C ASP A 189 15.09 3.58 4.11
N ASN A 190 14.31 3.60 5.19
CA ASN A 190 14.21 2.47 6.11
C ASN A 190 12.77 2.16 6.51
N TYR A 191 12.54 0.91 6.87
CA TYR A 191 11.32 0.43 7.50
C TYR A 191 11.67 -0.47 8.68
N LEU A 192 10.71 -0.75 9.55
CA LEU A 192 10.86 -1.63 10.69
C LEU A 192 10.26 -3.00 10.38
N GLN A 193 11.13 -4.02 10.27
CA GLN A 193 10.72 -5.41 10.28
C GLN A 193 10.41 -5.84 11.71
N ILE A 194 9.31 -6.55 11.92
CA ILE A 194 8.88 -7.08 13.20
C ILE A 194 8.58 -8.57 13.09
N SER A 195 9.11 -9.37 14.03
CA SER A 195 8.92 -10.81 14.09
C SER A 195 8.40 -11.21 15.47
N GLY A 196 7.37 -12.02 15.51
CA GLY A 196 6.85 -12.57 16.77
C GLY A 196 7.77 -13.64 17.33
N TYR A 197 7.71 -13.86 18.65
CA TYR A 197 8.37 -14.97 19.33
C TYR A 197 7.37 -16.02 19.76
N GLU A 198 7.86 -17.23 20.01
CA GLU A 198 7.03 -18.31 20.48
C GLU A 198 6.78 -18.19 21.98
N ASP A 199 5.50 -18.15 22.37
CA ASP A 199 5.06 -18.23 23.75
C ASP A 199 3.93 -19.26 23.86
N GLY A 200 4.26 -20.47 24.25
CA GLY A 200 3.30 -21.57 24.40
C GLY A 200 2.58 -21.96 23.11
N GLY A 201 3.24 -21.89 21.95
CA GLY A 201 2.69 -22.20 20.62
C GLY A 201 1.99 -21.03 19.93
N LYS A 202 2.18 -19.81 20.43
CA LYS A 202 1.71 -18.57 19.82
C LYS A 202 2.87 -17.60 19.64
N TYR A 203 2.89 -16.92 18.51
CA TYR A 203 3.86 -15.84 18.28
C TYR A 203 3.25 -14.51 18.72
N TYR A 204 4.01 -13.81 19.55
CA TYR A 204 3.63 -12.52 20.10
C TYR A 204 4.84 -11.60 20.23
N LEU A 205 4.65 -10.34 19.87
CA LEU A 205 5.61 -9.27 20.10
C LEU A 205 4.85 -7.98 20.41
N SER A 206 5.29 -7.24 21.42
CA SER A 206 4.92 -5.84 21.60
C SER A 206 6.14 -4.97 21.45
N GLY A 207 5.97 -3.82 20.82
CA GLY A 207 7.01 -2.81 20.66
C GLY A 207 6.42 -1.40 20.68
N ASN A 208 7.30 -0.43 20.91
CA ASN A 208 6.92 0.97 20.90
C ASN A 208 7.06 1.56 19.51
N ILE A 209 6.08 2.38 19.08
CA ILE A 209 6.21 3.25 17.93
C ILE A 209 7.00 4.48 18.35
N LEU A 210 6.62 5.07 19.47
CA LEU A 210 7.25 6.25 20.03
C LEU A 210 6.91 6.38 21.52
N THR A 211 7.86 6.82 22.32
CA THR A 211 7.62 7.36 23.67
C THR A 211 7.59 8.87 23.57
N ILE A 212 6.41 9.47 23.77
CA ILE A 212 6.19 10.91 23.66
C ILE A 212 6.36 11.55 25.04
N SER A 213 7.60 11.74 25.49
CA SER A 213 7.87 12.25 26.85
C SER A 213 7.87 13.77 26.97
N GLU A 214 8.31 14.48 25.93
CA GLU A 214 8.54 15.93 25.99
C GLU A 214 7.36 16.77 25.48
N ALA A 215 6.60 16.26 24.53
CA ALA A 215 5.44 16.93 23.93
C ALA A 215 4.31 15.92 23.69
N PRO A 216 3.44 15.66 24.68
CA PRO A 216 2.37 14.67 24.53
C PRO A 216 1.48 14.98 23.33
N LEU A 217 1.12 13.94 22.60
CA LEU A 217 0.17 14.02 21.50
C LEU A 217 -1.20 14.45 22.04
N LYS A 218 -1.80 15.44 21.39
CA LYS A 218 -3.11 15.98 21.72
C LYS A 218 -4.11 15.70 20.61
N ILE A 219 -5.17 14.99 20.93
CA ILE A 219 -6.26 14.69 20.03
C ILE A 219 -7.48 15.54 20.38
N ASP A 220 -8.05 16.23 19.39
CA ASP A 220 -9.29 17.00 19.59
C ASP A 220 -10.47 16.04 19.82
N THR A 221 -10.94 15.99 21.06
CA THR A 221 -12.06 15.13 21.46
C THR A 221 -13.42 15.62 20.94
N LYS A 222 -13.54 16.88 20.52
CA LYS A 222 -14.79 17.39 19.94
C LYS A 222 -15.06 16.78 18.58
N ASN A 223 -13.99 16.41 17.86
CA ASN A 223 -14.03 15.81 16.53
C ASN A 223 -13.17 14.54 16.47
N ILE A 224 -13.28 13.68 17.47
CA ILE A 224 -12.42 12.50 17.60
C ILE A 224 -12.42 11.63 16.34
N GLY A 225 -13.56 11.54 15.65
CA GLY A 225 -13.72 10.76 14.42
C GLY A 225 -13.00 11.34 13.19
N SER A 226 -12.53 12.59 13.26
CA SER A 226 -11.73 13.22 12.21
C SER A 226 -10.22 13.09 12.43
N ASN A 227 -9.79 12.40 13.47
CA ASN A 227 -8.39 12.09 13.69
C ASN A 227 -8.11 10.63 13.32
N TYR A 228 -6.99 10.42 12.62
CA TYR A 228 -6.60 9.12 12.10
C TYR A 228 -5.14 8.83 12.44
N ILE A 229 -4.87 7.61 12.88
CA ILE A 229 -3.51 7.07 12.80
C ILE A 229 -3.36 6.38 11.44
N ASN A 230 -2.31 6.75 10.72
CA ASN A 230 -2.01 6.19 9.40
C ASN A 230 -0.61 5.60 9.44
N PHE A 231 -0.41 4.48 8.76
CA PHE A 231 0.89 3.82 8.65
C PHE A 231 0.90 2.84 7.48
N PHE A 232 2.09 2.44 7.07
CA PHE A 232 2.28 1.34 6.14
C PHE A 232 2.45 0.03 6.90
N LEU A 233 1.83 -1.03 6.38
CA LEU A 233 1.93 -2.38 6.90
C LEU A 233 2.29 -3.33 5.76
N TYR A 234 3.39 -4.09 5.92
CA TYR A 234 3.84 -5.06 4.93
C TYR A 234 3.53 -6.48 5.35
N GLY A 235 2.87 -7.21 4.43
CA GLY A 235 2.66 -8.64 4.54
C GLY A 235 3.75 -9.43 3.82
N TYR A 236 4.58 -10.14 4.57
CA TYR A 236 5.55 -11.08 3.96
C TYR A 236 4.81 -12.26 3.32
N PRO A 237 5.17 -12.69 2.10
CA PRO A 237 4.45 -13.74 1.37
C PRO A 237 4.22 -15.03 2.15
N GLU A 238 5.16 -15.40 3.02
CA GLU A 238 5.10 -16.63 3.83
C GLU A 238 4.34 -16.46 5.15
N TYR A 239 4.12 -15.22 5.62
CA TYR A 239 3.64 -14.91 6.96
C TYR A 239 2.36 -14.08 7.00
N TYR A 240 1.97 -13.39 5.91
CA TYR A 240 0.89 -12.40 5.92
C TYR A 240 -0.43 -12.96 6.45
N SER A 241 -0.83 -14.17 6.01
CA SER A 241 -2.09 -14.79 6.43
C SER A 241 -2.11 -15.21 7.90
N ASN A 242 -0.94 -15.26 8.53
CA ASN A 242 -0.75 -15.67 9.92
C ASN A 242 -0.41 -14.49 10.85
N SER A 243 -0.23 -13.30 10.32
CA SER A 243 0.19 -12.12 11.08
C SER A 243 -0.95 -11.13 11.24
N THR A 244 -1.12 -10.62 12.45
CA THR A 244 -2.07 -9.56 12.76
C THR A 244 -1.40 -8.48 13.60
N ILE A 245 -1.77 -7.22 13.36
CA ILE A 245 -1.23 -6.06 14.08
C ILE A 245 -2.33 -5.42 14.93
N TYR A 246 -1.94 -5.01 16.12
CA TYR A 246 -2.75 -4.21 17.02
C TYR A 246 -2.01 -2.91 17.32
N VAL A 247 -2.71 -1.77 17.27
CA VAL A 247 -2.14 -0.45 17.58
C VAL A 247 -2.81 0.08 18.83
N MET A 248 -2.01 0.62 19.76
CA MET A 248 -2.44 1.10 21.05
C MET A 248 -1.80 2.44 21.40
N PHE A 249 -2.43 3.15 22.32
CA PHE A 249 -1.92 4.39 22.90
C PHE A 249 -2.05 4.35 24.42
N SER A 250 -1.10 4.97 25.12
CA SER A 250 -1.16 5.17 26.56
C SER A 250 -1.23 6.66 26.87
N ASP A 251 -2.02 7.04 27.89
CA ASP A 251 -2.03 8.40 28.41
C ASP A 251 -1.04 8.57 29.58
N LYS A 252 -0.89 9.79 30.06
CA LYS A 252 -0.04 10.11 31.21
C LYS A 252 -0.40 9.40 32.51
N ASN A 253 -1.62 8.83 32.60
CA ASN A 253 -2.09 8.11 33.79
C ASN A 253 -1.87 6.61 33.66
N GLY A 254 -1.31 6.14 32.53
CA GLY A 254 -1.10 4.72 32.23
C GLY A 254 -2.36 4.00 31.69
N ASN A 255 -3.46 4.74 31.48
CA ASN A 255 -4.62 4.15 30.82
C ASN A 255 -4.32 3.88 29.35
N LYS A 256 -4.87 2.80 28.79
CA LYS A 256 -4.62 2.40 27.42
C LYS A 256 -5.89 2.33 26.60
N ILE A 257 -5.78 2.80 25.38
CA ILE A 257 -6.79 2.62 24.34
C ILE A 257 -6.17 1.89 23.14
N GLY A 258 -6.97 1.13 22.44
CA GLY A 258 -6.52 0.43 21.23
C GLY A 258 -7.67 0.06 20.34
N PHE A 259 -7.35 -0.44 19.14
CA PHE A 259 -8.37 -0.93 18.22
C PHE A 259 -8.88 -2.27 18.71
N ASN A 260 -10.21 -2.42 18.79
CA ASN A 260 -10.85 -3.66 19.26
C ASN A 260 -10.48 -4.88 18.43
N ASP A 261 -10.30 -4.67 17.14
CA ASP A 261 -10.01 -5.73 16.20
C ASP A 261 -8.55 -5.64 15.75
N ARG A 262 -7.88 -6.77 15.72
CA ARG A 262 -6.55 -6.86 15.14
C ARG A 262 -6.63 -6.65 13.64
N ILE A 263 -5.73 -5.84 13.11
CA ILE A 263 -5.60 -5.60 11.68
C ILE A 263 -5.04 -6.87 11.05
N LYS A 264 -5.81 -7.46 10.15
CA LYS A 264 -5.40 -8.64 9.38
C LYS A 264 -4.72 -8.21 8.10
N ILE A 265 -3.61 -8.87 7.79
CA ILE A 265 -2.96 -8.73 6.50
C ILE A 265 -3.61 -9.76 5.56
N THR A 266 -4.26 -9.30 4.50
CA THR A 266 -5.06 -10.16 3.61
C THR A 266 -4.31 -10.62 2.37
N GLU A 267 -3.22 -9.95 2.02
CA GLU A 267 -2.38 -10.25 0.86
C GLU A 267 -0.94 -9.78 1.10
N PRO A 268 0.05 -10.32 0.38
CA PRO A 268 1.43 -9.90 0.54
C PRO A 268 1.66 -8.50 -0.06
N GLY A 269 2.70 -7.80 0.43
CA GLY A 269 3.07 -6.47 -0.02
C GLY A 269 2.69 -5.37 0.95
N TRP A 270 2.94 -4.12 0.55
CA TRP A 270 2.61 -2.94 1.35
C TRP A 270 1.12 -2.59 1.26
N HIS A 271 0.56 -2.23 2.41
CA HIS A 271 -0.81 -1.74 2.57
C HIS A 271 -0.77 -0.41 3.32
N GLY A 272 -1.49 0.58 2.82
CA GLY A 272 -1.75 1.81 3.55
C GLY A 272 -2.92 1.62 4.50
N ILE A 273 -2.71 1.79 5.79
CA ILE A 273 -3.70 1.62 6.85
C ILE A 273 -4.05 2.98 7.44
N SER A 274 -5.33 3.29 7.51
CA SER A 274 -5.87 4.45 8.25
C SER A 274 -6.90 3.97 9.25
N LEU A 275 -6.71 4.30 10.52
CA LEU A 275 -7.62 3.92 11.61
C LEU A 275 -8.16 5.20 12.27
N SER A 276 -9.48 5.33 12.36
CA SER A 276 -10.10 6.48 13.04
C SER A 276 -10.01 6.33 14.57
N PHE A 277 -9.62 7.40 15.25
CA PHE A 277 -9.61 7.43 16.73
C PHE A 277 -10.98 7.17 17.35
N SER A 278 -12.08 7.38 16.64
CA SER A 278 -13.42 7.02 17.12
C SER A 278 -13.66 5.52 17.28
N LYS A 279 -12.79 4.69 16.68
CA LYS A 279 -12.85 3.23 16.80
C LYS A 279 -11.98 2.67 17.94
N LEU A 280 -11.19 3.53 18.59
CA LEU A 280 -10.39 3.14 19.73
C LEU A 280 -11.29 2.89 20.94
N LYS A 281 -10.99 1.84 21.69
CA LYS A 281 -11.65 1.50 22.94
C LYS A 281 -10.65 1.39 24.07
N GLU A 282 -11.10 1.71 25.25
CA GLU A 282 -10.35 1.55 26.48
C GLU A 282 -10.07 0.04 26.69
N THR A 283 -8.79 -0.31 26.84
CA THR A 283 -8.35 -1.70 27.02
C THR A 283 -7.82 -1.95 28.42
N GLU A 284 -7.21 -0.92 29.03
CA GLU A 284 -6.73 -0.94 30.41
C GLU A 284 -7.07 0.40 31.05
N ASN A 285 -7.71 0.35 32.23
CA ASN A 285 -8.04 1.52 33.03
C ASN A 285 -7.92 1.14 34.52
N GLU A 286 -6.69 1.16 35.02
CA GLU A 286 -6.41 0.82 36.43
C GLU A 286 -6.80 1.96 37.40
N THR A 287 -6.91 3.18 36.88
CA THR A 287 -7.14 4.39 37.72
C THR A 287 -8.62 4.69 37.91
N GLY A 288 -9.50 4.14 37.10
CA GLY A 288 -10.93 4.52 37.04
C GLY A 288 -11.17 5.92 36.46
N ILE A 289 -10.12 6.58 35.94
CA ILE A 289 -10.18 7.87 35.26
C ILE A 289 -10.28 7.61 33.76
N PRO A 290 -11.19 8.26 33.01
CA PRO A 290 -11.25 8.10 31.56
C PRO A 290 -9.94 8.47 30.88
N PHE A 291 -9.64 7.81 29.74
CA PHE A 291 -8.46 8.06 28.93
C PHE A 291 -8.32 9.55 28.55
N ASP A 292 -7.15 10.12 28.78
CA ASP A 292 -6.85 11.54 28.52
C ASP A 292 -6.28 11.74 27.11
N TYR A 293 -7.14 11.93 26.13
CA TYR A 293 -6.78 12.23 24.74
C TYR A 293 -5.94 13.49 24.55
N SER A 294 -5.88 14.37 25.53
CA SER A 294 -5.06 15.57 25.47
C SER A 294 -3.63 15.37 25.98
N ASN A 295 -3.32 14.18 26.48
CA ASN A 295 -2.00 13.85 27.05
C ASN A 295 -1.62 12.39 26.74
N ILE A 296 -1.58 12.03 25.46
CA ILE A 296 -1.09 10.72 25.03
C ILE A 296 0.43 10.75 25.10
N THR A 297 1.02 9.83 25.85
CA THR A 297 2.46 9.77 26.14
C THR A 297 3.17 8.65 25.40
N GLU A 298 2.43 7.63 24.95
CA GLU A 298 3.00 6.51 24.24
C GLU A 298 2.09 6.08 23.08
N ALA A 299 2.72 5.64 21.99
CA ALA A 299 2.11 4.90 20.93
C ALA A 299 2.86 3.57 20.76
N GLY A 300 2.13 2.49 20.63
CA GLY A 300 2.71 1.16 20.52
C GLY A 300 1.97 0.28 19.53
N TYR A 301 2.58 -0.84 19.20
CA TYR A 301 1.99 -1.89 18.38
C TYR A 301 2.21 -3.26 19.05
N SER A 302 1.37 -4.22 18.67
CA SER A 302 1.61 -5.64 18.98
C SER A 302 1.42 -6.46 17.72
N LEU A 303 2.37 -7.36 17.47
CA LEU A 303 2.27 -8.39 16.43
C LEU A 303 1.79 -9.69 17.09
N PHE A 304 0.82 -10.34 16.49
CA PHE A 304 0.32 -11.64 16.94
C PHE A 304 0.25 -12.61 15.78
N SER A 305 0.46 -13.91 16.05
CA SER A 305 -0.02 -14.95 15.16
C SER A 305 -1.55 -15.02 15.19
N VAL A 306 -2.14 -15.47 14.10
CA VAL A 306 -3.58 -15.76 14.06
C VAL A 306 -3.88 -16.89 15.07
N ASP A 307 -4.96 -16.75 15.85
CA ASP A 307 -5.32 -17.70 16.89
C ASP A 307 -5.42 -19.13 16.35
N GLY A 308 -4.78 -20.06 17.07
CA GLY A 308 -4.77 -21.48 16.73
C GLY A 308 -3.74 -21.91 15.70
N THR A 309 -2.88 -21.01 15.24
CA THR A 309 -1.76 -21.35 14.36
C THR A 309 -0.45 -21.41 15.13
N GLU A 310 0.38 -22.42 14.84
CA GLU A 310 1.73 -22.60 15.42
C GLU A 310 2.81 -21.94 14.51
N CYS A 311 2.40 -21.16 13.50
CA CYS A 311 3.31 -20.56 12.57
C CYS A 311 3.84 -19.21 13.07
N ALA A 312 5.07 -18.88 12.71
CA ALA A 312 5.68 -17.59 13.01
C ALA A 312 4.84 -16.43 12.47
N ALA A 313 4.81 -15.33 13.20
CA ALA A 313 4.25 -14.07 12.74
C ALA A 313 5.38 -13.13 12.35
N LYS A 314 5.30 -12.54 11.16
CA LYS A 314 6.28 -11.58 10.64
C LYS A 314 5.56 -10.54 9.78
N ALA A 315 5.88 -9.28 10.03
CA ALA A 315 5.37 -8.15 9.27
C ALA A 315 6.43 -7.05 9.21
N ALA A 316 6.19 -6.01 8.42
CA ALA A 316 6.95 -4.78 8.56
C ALA A 316 6.00 -3.59 8.66
N VAL A 317 6.48 -2.52 9.28
CA VAL A 317 5.74 -1.28 9.45
C VAL A 317 6.60 -0.09 9.08
N ASP A 318 5.95 0.99 8.64
CA ASP A 318 6.63 2.23 8.32
C ASP A 318 5.70 3.43 8.48
N TYR A 319 6.29 4.60 8.73
CA TYR A 319 5.68 5.93 8.70
C TYR A 319 4.37 6.05 9.46
N PHE A 320 4.43 5.94 10.78
CA PHE A 320 3.28 6.23 11.64
C PHE A 320 3.05 7.75 11.75
N ILE A 321 1.88 8.21 11.30
CA ILE A 321 1.49 9.63 11.35
C ILE A 321 0.05 9.79 11.80
N VAL A 322 -0.19 10.78 12.67
CA VAL A 322 -1.54 11.20 13.04
C VAL A 322 -1.97 12.38 12.16
N THR A 323 -3.07 12.21 11.43
CA THR A 323 -3.68 13.27 10.62
C THR A 323 -5.02 13.70 11.18
N THR A 324 -5.41 14.95 10.87
CA THR A 324 -6.72 15.51 11.22
C THR A 324 -7.48 15.90 9.96
N GLY A 325 -8.78 15.63 9.94
CA GLY A 325 -9.69 15.94 8.83
C GLY A 325 -9.77 14.85 7.77
N LYS A 326 -8.64 14.30 7.32
CA LYS A 326 -8.60 13.27 6.27
C LYS A 326 -7.67 12.11 6.63
N PRO A 327 -8.07 10.87 6.36
CA PRO A 327 -7.15 9.74 6.37
C PRO A 327 -6.20 9.83 5.17
N LEU A 328 -4.98 9.28 5.26
CA LEU A 328 -4.06 9.16 4.13
C LEU A 328 -4.47 8.03 3.17
N PHE A 329 -4.99 6.96 3.73
CA PHE A 329 -5.36 5.75 3.02
C PHE A 329 -6.84 5.44 3.21
N ASN A 330 -7.33 4.38 2.59
CA ASN A 330 -8.67 3.88 2.87
C ASN A 330 -8.80 3.50 4.34
N VAL A 331 -9.89 3.94 4.97
CA VAL A 331 -10.14 3.65 6.38
C VAL A 331 -10.37 2.16 6.56
N TYR A 332 -9.57 1.54 7.42
CA TYR A 332 -9.75 0.15 7.82
C TYR A 332 -11.01 0.02 8.67
N ASN A 333 -11.91 -0.89 8.27
CA ASN A 333 -13.23 -1.08 8.90
C ASN A 333 -13.31 -2.40 9.67
#